data_26382f360693c33d66f64749963bf146
#
_entry.id   26382f360693c33d66f64749963bf146
#
_cell.length_a   1.000
_cell.length_b   1.000
_cell.length_c   1.000
_cell.angle_alpha   90.00
_cell.angle_beta   90.00
_cell.angle_gamma   90.00
#
_symmetry.space_group_name_H-M   'P 1'
#
loop_
_entity.id
_entity.type
_entity.pdbx_description
1 polymer ?
#
loop_
_entity_poly.entity_id
_entity_poly.type
_entity_poly.pdbx_seq_one_letter_code
_entity_poly.pdbx_strand_id
1 'polypeptide(L)'
;MLIPSPQAILFDLDGTLVDTAPDLAAATNALRAHHGLAALPFQEIRGQVSNGGSALVTLALGLESGSDEHDEARQFLLDAYEQAVAVHSKLFEPLNEWLTQWHSEERLWGIVTNKPRRYTLPLLEALALTPGALLCADDLSVKKPAPEPLWEAAKRLGVSPEACWYIGDHIRDMQAAKAAGMTAVAVGYGYISEEDDYQSWPADLWFTTCDELVAALHDHRTD
;
A
#
# COMPACT_ATOMS: atom_id res chain seq x y z
N MET A 1 -9.78 20.98 -16.13
CA MET A 1 -10.69 21.12 -14.96
C MET A 1 -9.82 21.20 -13.72
N LEU A 2 -10.07 22.13 -12.80
CA LEU A 2 -9.36 22.14 -11.51
C LEU A 2 -9.85 20.93 -10.71
N ILE A 3 -8.93 20.15 -10.17
CA ILE A 3 -9.26 19.01 -9.28
C ILE A 3 -9.62 19.63 -7.93
N PRO A 4 -10.81 19.31 -7.35
CA PRO A 4 -11.22 19.90 -6.08
C PRO A 4 -10.37 19.37 -4.91
N SER A 5 -10.22 20.19 -3.89
CA SER A 5 -9.58 19.79 -2.64
C SER A 5 -10.35 18.66 -1.96
N PRO A 6 -9.65 17.62 -1.44
CA PRO A 6 -10.33 16.47 -0.84
C PRO A 6 -10.89 16.79 0.57
N GLN A 7 -12.07 16.25 0.88
CA GLN A 7 -12.59 16.22 2.25
C GLN A 7 -11.95 15.09 3.06
N ALA A 8 -11.56 14.00 2.39
CA ALA A 8 -10.82 12.89 3.00
C ALA A 8 -9.76 12.35 2.04
N ILE A 9 -8.66 11.86 2.61
CA ILE A 9 -7.59 11.20 1.86
C ILE A 9 -7.51 9.74 2.30
N LEU A 10 -7.57 8.84 1.33
CA LEU A 10 -7.40 7.42 1.52
C LEU A 10 -6.09 6.97 0.86
N PHE A 11 -5.33 6.13 1.55
CA PHE A 11 -4.05 5.61 1.07
C PHE A 11 -4.10 4.09 0.90
N ASP A 12 -3.39 3.56 -0.10
CA ASP A 12 -2.83 2.22 0.04
C ASP A 12 -1.75 2.23 1.13
N LEU A 13 -1.37 1.05 1.60
CA LEU A 13 -0.42 0.91 2.71
C LEU A 13 1.00 0.66 2.20
N ASP A 14 1.23 -0.56 1.66
CA ASP A 14 2.55 -1.04 1.25
C ASP A 14 3.01 -0.32 -0.03
N GLY A 15 4.13 0.40 0.01
CA GLY A 15 4.65 1.13 -1.15
C GLY A 15 4.04 2.52 -1.37
N THR A 16 3.02 2.88 -0.61
CA THR A 16 2.36 4.19 -0.72
C THR A 16 2.50 5.02 0.54
N LEU A 17 1.93 4.59 1.66
CA LEU A 17 2.04 5.26 2.95
C LEU A 17 3.27 4.77 3.72
N VAL A 18 3.54 3.47 3.67
CA VAL A 18 4.60 2.82 4.44
C VAL A 18 5.55 2.06 3.51
N ASP A 19 6.86 2.27 3.67
CA ASP A 19 7.90 1.45 3.07
C ASP A 19 8.07 0.16 3.89
N THR A 20 7.37 -0.89 3.49
CA THR A 20 7.39 -2.22 4.11
C THR A 20 8.34 -3.20 3.41
N ALA A 21 8.92 -2.80 2.29
CA ALA A 21 9.80 -3.66 1.51
C ALA A 21 11.02 -4.19 2.30
N PRO A 22 11.65 -3.43 3.21
CA PRO A 22 12.78 -3.96 3.96
C PRO A 22 12.45 -5.20 4.79
N ASP A 23 11.31 -5.21 5.49
CA ASP A 23 10.92 -6.35 6.34
C ASP A 23 10.40 -7.53 5.50
N LEU A 24 9.69 -7.27 4.40
CA LEU A 24 9.29 -8.31 3.45
C LEU A 24 10.50 -8.92 2.71
N ALA A 25 11.51 -8.12 2.41
CA ALA A 25 12.78 -8.63 1.85
C ALA A 25 13.53 -9.51 2.84
N ALA A 26 13.56 -9.13 4.12
CA ALA A 26 14.15 -9.96 5.17
C ALA A 26 13.42 -11.31 5.29
N ALA A 27 12.08 -11.34 5.30
CA ALA A 27 11.28 -12.56 5.32
C ALA A 27 11.50 -13.42 4.07
N THR A 28 11.57 -12.82 2.88
CA THR A 28 11.87 -13.51 1.61
C THR A 28 13.24 -14.16 1.65
N ASN A 29 14.26 -13.47 2.14
CA ASN A 29 15.60 -14.00 2.26
C ASN A 29 15.73 -15.04 3.40
N ALA A 30 14.92 -14.96 4.45
CA ALA A 30 14.81 -16.02 5.45
C ALA A 30 14.26 -17.33 4.83
N LEU A 31 13.26 -17.24 3.95
CA LEU A 31 12.76 -18.40 3.19
C LEU A 31 13.87 -18.99 2.31
N ARG A 32 14.63 -18.17 1.59
CA ARG A 32 15.76 -18.66 0.78
C ARG A 32 16.83 -19.36 1.62
N ALA A 33 17.19 -18.77 2.74
CA ALA A 33 18.16 -19.36 3.67
C ALA A 33 17.66 -20.72 4.22
N HIS A 34 16.37 -20.85 4.50
CA HIS A 34 15.76 -22.12 4.90
C HIS A 34 15.94 -23.21 3.85
N HIS A 35 15.93 -22.85 2.57
CA HIS A 35 16.18 -23.75 1.43
C HIS A 35 17.65 -23.84 1.02
N GLY A 36 18.60 -23.29 1.82
CA GLY A 36 20.04 -23.33 1.50
C GLY A 36 20.45 -22.47 0.31
N LEU A 37 19.63 -21.50 -0.10
CA LEU A 37 19.88 -20.61 -1.23
C LEU A 37 20.49 -19.28 -0.76
N ALA A 38 21.31 -18.66 -1.63
CA ALA A 38 21.85 -17.34 -1.38
C ALA A 38 20.74 -16.26 -1.37
N ALA A 39 20.94 -15.18 -0.60
CA ALA A 39 20.01 -14.06 -0.56
C ALA A 39 19.86 -13.38 -1.94
N LEU A 40 18.66 -12.92 -2.25
CA LEU A 40 18.39 -12.06 -3.41
C LEU A 40 18.73 -10.61 -3.08
N PRO A 41 19.13 -9.83 -4.10
CA PRO A 41 19.27 -8.38 -3.98
C PRO A 41 17.95 -7.72 -3.54
N PHE A 42 18.05 -6.69 -2.71
CA PHE A 42 16.88 -5.97 -2.19
C PHE A 42 15.98 -5.43 -3.31
N GLN A 43 16.58 -4.87 -4.37
CA GLN A 43 15.81 -4.25 -5.47
C GLN A 43 14.95 -5.25 -6.25
N GLU A 44 15.42 -6.49 -6.41
CA GLU A 44 14.63 -7.54 -7.05
C GLU A 44 13.38 -7.90 -6.21
N ILE A 45 13.55 -7.98 -4.89
CA ILE A 45 12.44 -8.29 -3.98
C ILE A 45 11.48 -7.10 -3.91
N ARG A 46 12.01 -5.87 -3.79
CA ARG A 46 11.22 -4.64 -3.68
C ARG A 46 10.22 -4.49 -4.83
N GLY A 47 10.62 -4.76 -6.07
CA GLY A 47 9.74 -4.68 -7.25
C GLY A 47 8.60 -5.70 -7.26
N GLN A 48 8.62 -6.72 -6.38
CA GLN A 48 7.57 -7.75 -6.29
C GLN A 48 6.68 -7.60 -5.05
N VAL A 49 6.99 -6.69 -4.13
CA VAL A 49 6.27 -6.55 -2.84
C VAL A 49 4.77 -6.28 -3.05
N SER A 50 4.41 -5.36 -3.95
CA SER A 50 3.00 -5.04 -4.25
C SER A 50 2.23 -6.23 -4.82
N ASN A 51 2.90 -7.24 -5.37
CA ASN A 51 2.28 -8.47 -5.89
C ASN A 51 1.98 -9.50 -4.78
N GLY A 52 2.44 -9.24 -3.55
CA GLY A 52 2.12 -10.01 -2.35
C GLY A 52 2.96 -11.27 -2.15
N GLY A 53 2.66 -12.01 -1.07
CA GLY A 53 3.47 -13.14 -0.61
C GLY A 53 3.64 -14.27 -1.64
N SER A 54 2.64 -14.54 -2.48
CA SER A 54 2.76 -15.57 -3.53
C SER A 54 3.82 -15.19 -4.57
N ALA A 55 3.83 -13.94 -5.04
CA ALA A 55 4.84 -13.48 -5.97
C ALA A 55 6.25 -13.51 -5.36
N LEU A 56 6.37 -13.18 -4.07
CA LEU A 56 7.65 -13.27 -3.35
C LEU A 56 8.16 -14.71 -3.22
N VAL A 57 7.26 -15.70 -3.03
CA VAL A 57 7.63 -17.13 -3.04
C VAL A 57 8.08 -17.58 -4.42
N THR A 58 7.34 -17.21 -5.47
CA THR A 58 7.73 -17.52 -6.85
C THR A 58 9.09 -16.90 -7.19
N LEU A 59 9.33 -15.64 -6.81
CA LEU A 59 10.64 -15.00 -6.96
C LEU A 59 11.74 -15.74 -6.17
N ALA A 60 11.45 -16.12 -4.92
CA ALA A 60 12.43 -16.73 -4.04
C ALA A 60 12.85 -18.14 -4.46
N LEU A 61 11.92 -18.97 -4.90
CA LEU A 61 12.11 -20.41 -5.08
C LEU A 61 11.77 -20.92 -6.50
N GLY A 62 11.15 -20.08 -7.35
CA GLY A 62 10.68 -20.50 -8.68
C GLY A 62 9.45 -21.43 -8.65
N LEU A 63 8.75 -21.52 -7.51
CA LEU A 63 7.58 -22.37 -7.35
C LEU A 63 6.35 -21.75 -8.03
N GLU A 64 5.54 -22.58 -8.67
CA GLU A 64 4.27 -22.16 -9.27
C GLU A 64 3.19 -22.02 -8.20
N SER A 65 2.44 -20.94 -8.26
CA SER A 65 1.32 -20.67 -7.35
C SER A 65 0.25 -21.77 -7.44
N GLY A 66 -0.21 -22.26 -6.29
CA GLY A 66 -1.24 -23.29 -6.19
C GLY A 66 -0.69 -24.73 -6.06
N SER A 67 0.63 -24.93 -5.97
CA SER A 67 1.22 -26.19 -5.52
C SER A 67 1.30 -26.25 -3.99
N ASP A 68 1.27 -27.46 -3.39
CA ASP A 68 1.40 -27.65 -1.95
C ASP A 68 2.73 -27.06 -1.43
N GLU A 69 3.81 -27.25 -2.19
CA GLU A 69 5.14 -26.71 -1.87
C GLU A 69 5.17 -25.18 -1.85
N HIS A 70 4.44 -24.54 -2.79
CA HIS A 70 4.30 -23.08 -2.81
C HIS A 70 3.52 -22.58 -1.60
N ASP A 71 2.45 -23.27 -1.21
CA ASP A 71 1.60 -22.88 -0.09
C ASP A 71 2.36 -23.03 1.25
N GLU A 72 3.16 -24.09 1.42
CA GLU A 72 4.04 -24.26 2.57
C GLU A 72 5.12 -23.17 2.64
N ALA A 73 5.77 -22.88 1.51
CA ALA A 73 6.77 -21.81 1.42
C ALA A 73 6.17 -20.42 1.71
N ARG A 74 4.95 -20.19 1.22
CA ARG A 74 4.22 -18.96 1.48
C ARG A 74 3.87 -18.83 2.97
N GLN A 75 3.45 -19.89 3.60
CA GLN A 75 3.19 -19.87 5.04
C GLN A 75 4.45 -19.54 5.84
N PHE A 76 5.60 -20.18 5.50
CA PHE A 76 6.89 -19.88 6.12
C PHE A 76 7.27 -18.39 5.99
N LEU A 77 7.17 -17.84 4.77
CA LEU A 77 7.48 -16.43 4.50
C LEU A 77 6.60 -15.50 5.35
N LEU A 78 5.29 -15.78 5.39
CA LEU A 78 4.34 -14.96 6.13
C LEU A 78 4.52 -15.05 7.64
N ASP A 79 4.88 -16.23 8.18
CA ASP A 79 5.20 -16.42 9.60
C ASP A 79 6.49 -15.69 9.97
N ALA A 80 7.50 -15.72 9.11
CA ALA A 80 8.74 -14.95 9.29
C ALA A 80 8.46 -13.43 9.28
N TYR A 81 7.62 -12.97 8.37
CA TYR A 81 7.20 -11.57 8.32
C TYR A 81 6.42 -11.16 9.57
N GLU A 82 5.48 -11.98 10.04
CA GLU A 82 4.68 -11.68 11.25
C GLU A 82 5.53 -11.51 12.49
N GLN A 83 6.61 -12.32 12.63
CA GLN A 83 7.52 -12.23 13.77
C GLN A 83 8.40 -10.97 13.76
N ALA A 84 8.55 -10.34 12.63
CA ALA A 84 9.46 -9.20 12.42
C ALA A 84 8.78 -8.02 11.68
N VAL A 85 7.47 -7.90 11.81
CA VAL A 85 6.73 -6.78 11.22
C VAL A 85 7.19 -5.44 11.86
N ALA A 86 7.42 -4.43 11.03
CA ALA A 86 7.85 -3.09 11.46
C ALA A 86 9.22 -3.01 12.20
N VAL A 87 10.16 -3.88 11.87
CA VAL A 87 11.55 -3.75 12.33
C VAL A 87 12.27 -2.64 11.57
N HIS A 88 12.05 -2.57 10.26
CA HIS A 88 12.65 -1.58 9.35
C HIS A 88 11.60 -0.78 8.57
N SER A 89 10.34 -1.18 8.65
CA SER A 89 9.23 -0.47 7.99
C SER A 89 9.04 0.90 8.60
N LYS A 90 8.81 1.91 7.75
CA LYS A 90 8.57 3.30 8.17
C LYS A 90 7.68 4.01 7.15
N LEU A 91 7.05 5.10 7.55
CA LEU A 91 6.37 5.96 6.59
C LEU A 91 7.38 6.53 5.59
N PHE A 92 6.92 6.75 4.35
CA PHE A 92 7.72 7.52 3.39
C PHE A 92 7.86 8.96 3.86
N GLU A 93 9.08 9.49 3.79
CA GLU A 93 9.33 10.90 4.07
C GLU A 93 9.07 11.73 2.81
N PRO A 94 8.42 12.91 2.91
CA PRO A 94 7.99 13.61 4.15
C PRO A 94 6.52 13.35 4.55
N LEU A 95 5.87 12.27 4.09
CA LEU A 95 4.47 11.94 4.47
C LEU A 95 4.27 11.81 5.98
N ASN A 96 5.29 11.36 6.71
CA ASN A 96 5.21 11.23 8.17
C ASN A 96 4.88 12.57 8.86
N GLU A 97 5.61 13.63 8.52
CA GLU A 97 5.38 14.96 9.09
C GLU A 97 4.04 15.53 8.62
N TRP A 98 3.73 15.38 7.34
CA TRP A 98 2.47 15.85 6.77
C TRP A 98 1.26 15.16 7.42
N LEU A 99 1.28 13.83 7.58
CA LEU A 99 0.20 13.08 8.19
C LEU A 99 -0.01 13.44 9.66
N THR A 100 1.08 13.66 10.40
CA THR A 100 1.03 14.13 11.79
C THR A 100 0.31 15.47 11.88
N GLN A 101 0.61 16.41 10.99
CA GLN A 101 -0.06 17.69 10.94
C GLN A 101 -1.52 17.54 10.50
N TRP A 102 -1.82 16.76 9.47
CA TRP A 102 -3.18 16.49 8.97
C TRP A 102 -4.07 15.92 10.07
N HIS A 103 -3.53 14.97 10.84
CA HIS A 103 -4.23 14.37 11.97
C HIS A 103 -4.45 15.36 13.12
N SER A 104 -3.49 16.23 13.42
CA SER A 104 -3.61 17.26 14.46
C SER A 104 -4.68 18.31 14.14
N GLU A 105 -5.03 18.48 12.87
CA GLU A 105 -6.10 19.35 12.37
C GLU A 105 -7.46 18.64 12.31
N GLU A 106 -7.57 17.42 12.87
CA GLU A 106 -8.78 16.59 12.88
C GLU A 106 -9.32 16.29 11.46
N ARG A 107 -8.46 16.34 10.43
CA ARG A 107 -8.83 16.06 9.06
C ARG A 107 -8.97 14.57 8.80
N LEU A 108 -9.90 14.21 7.91
CA LEU A 108 -10.28 12.83 7.66
C LEU A 108 -9.25 12.12 6.78
N TRP A 109 -8.83 10.94 7.21
CA TRP A 109 -7.97 10.06 6.43
C TRP A 109 -8.20 8.59 6.76
N GLY A 110 -7.78 7.71 5.86
CA GLY A 110 -7.93 6.28 6.05
C GLY A 110 -6.97 5.46 5.20
N ILE A 111 -7.01 4.14 5.42
CA ILE A 111 -6.21 3.15 4.72
C ILE A 111 -7.12 2.11 4.09
N VAL A 112 -6.89 1.80 2.81
CA VAL A 112 -7.55 0.70 2.09
C VAL A 112 -6.47 -0.13 1.41
N THR A 113 -6.21 -1.33 1.92
CA THR A 113 -5.09 -2.16 1.49
C THR A 113 -5.49 -3.58 1.12
N ASN A 114 -4.76 -4.19 0.18
CA ASN A 114 -4.88 -5.62 -0.11
C ASN A 114 -4.04 -6.50 0.83
N LYS A 115 -3.41 -5.89 1.86
CA LYS A 115 -2.74 -6.62 2.95
C LYS A 115 -3.78 -7.19 3.92
N PRO A 116 -3.68 -8.47 4.33
CA PRO A 116 -4.56 -9.05 5.34
C PRO A 116 -4.45 -8.34 6.70
N ARG A 117 -5.57 -8.25 7.42
CA ARG A 117 -5.69 -7.59 8.72
C ARG A 117 -4.68 -8.10 9.75
N ARG A 118 -4.41 -9.41 9.74
CA ARG A 118 -3.43 -10.06 10.62
C ARG A 118 -2.06 -9.38 10.60
N TYR A 119 -1.60 -8.92 9.42
CA TYR A 119 -0.30 -8.27 9.26
C TYR A 119 -0.39 -6.75 9.30
N THR A 120 -1.58 -6.21 9.02
CA THR A 120 -1.82 -4.76 9.01
C THR A 120 -1.86 -4.19 10.42
N LEU A 121 -2.63 -4.81 11.33
CA LEU A 121 -2.81 -4.25 12.68
C LEU A 121 -1.49 -4.13 13.46
N PRO A 122 -0.61 -5.15 13.54
CA PRO A 122 0.66 -5.00 14.24
C PRO A 122 1.57 -3.94 13.62
N LEU A 123 1.54 -3.79 12.28
CA LEU A 123 2.30 -2.75 11.58
C LEU A 123 1.81 -1.34 11.97
N LEU A 124 0.49 -1.11 11.95
CA LEU A 124 -0.08 0.19 12.33
C LEU A 124 0.18 0.52 13.79
N GLU A 125 0.07 -0.47 14.68
CA GLU A 125 0.37 -0.32 16.12
C GLU A 125 1.84 0.09 16.33
N ALA A 126 2.77 -0.61 15.70
CA ALA A 126 4.21 -0.32 15.82
C ALA A 126 4.58 1.07 15.26
N LEU A 127 3.87 1.55 14.24
CA LEU A 127 4.07 2.88 13.63
C LEU A 127 3.18 3.95 14.27
N ALA A 128 2.40 3.63 15.31
CA ALA A 128 1.45 4.54 15.98
C ALA A 128 0.45 5.21 15.01
N LEU A 129 0.01 4.49 13.98
CA LEU A 129 -0.94 4.98 12.99
C LEU A 129 -2.39 4.65 13.38
N THR A 130 -3.23 5.68 13.45
CA THR A 130 -4.64 5.58 13.85
C THR A 130 -5.55 6.20 12.79
N PRO A 131 -5.75 5.52 11.63
CA PRO A 131 -6.64 6.01 10.57
C PRO A 131 -8.10 6.05 11.03
N GLY A 132 -8.87 7.04 10.55
CA GLY A 132 -10.33 7.12 10.80
C GLY A 132 -11.11 6.00 10.11
N ALA A 133 -10.56 5.41 9.04
CA ALA A 133 -11.09 4.21 8.38
C ALA A 133 -9.94 3.27 8.00
N LEU A 134 -10.14 1.97 8.22
CA LEU A 134 -9.22 0.90 7.84
C LEU A 134 -9.98 -0.23 7.16
N LEU A 135 -9.63 -0.54 5.91
CA LEU A 135 -10.10 -1.68 5.15
C LEU A 135 -8.90 -2.54 4.73
N CYS A 136 -8.91 -3.80 5.15
CA CYS A 136 -7.92 -4.81 4.81
C CYS A 136 -8.47 -5.81 3.79
N ALA A 137 -7.61 -6.65 3.22
CA ALA A 137 -7.96 -7.61 2.17
C ALA A 137 -9.09 -8.58 2.55
N ASP A 138 -9.22 -8.88 3.83
CA ASP A 138 -10.12 -9.88 4.41
C ASP A 138 -11.33 -9.28 5.15
N ASP A 139 -11.53 -7.96 5.05
CA ASP A 139 -12.68 -7.29 5.68
C ASP A 139 -13.97 -7.40 4.85
N LEU A 140 -13.83 -7.57 3.54
CA LEU A 140 -14.93 -7.74 2.60
C LEU A 140 -14.70 -8.98 1.73
N SER A 141 -15.74 -9.43 1.03
CA SER A 141 -15.63 -10.55 0.08
C SER A 141 -14.83 -10.21 -1.18
N VAL A 142 -14.56 -8.95 -1.42
CA VAL A 142 -13.82 -8.41 -2.56
C VAL A 142 -12.75 -7.43 -2.09
N LYS A 143 -11.71 -7.27 -2.92
CA LYS A 143 -10.58 -6.37 -2.67
C LYS A 143 -10.25 -5.56 -3.92
N LYS A 144 -9.36 -4.56 -3.83
CA LYS A 144 -8.90 -3.80 -5.01
C LYS A 144 -8.42 -4.74 -6.11
N PRO A 145 -8.82 -4.56 -7.38
CA PRO A 145 -9.37 -3.33 -7.98
C PRO A 145 -10.89 -3.12 -7.85
N ALA A 146 -11.63 -3.95 -7.11
CA ALA A 146 -13.04 -3.69 -6.83
C ALA A 146 -13.22 -2.41 -6.00
N PRO A 147 -14.26 -1.58 -6.25
CA PRO A 147 -14.45 -0.29 -5.59
C PRO A 147 -15.05 -0.39 -4.18
N GLU A 148 -15.63 -1.52 -3.80
CA GLU A 148 -16.40 -1.69 -2.55
C GLU A 148 -15.58 -1.34 -1.30
N PRO A 149 -14.26 -1.70 -1.18
CA PRO A 149 -13.46 -1.31 -0.03
C PRO A 149 -13.31 0.22 0.09
N LEU A 150 -13.23 0.94 -1.05
CA LEU A 150 -13.12 2.38 -1.07
C LEU A 150 -14.44 3.06 -0.69
N TRP A 151 -15.58 2.54 -1.18
CA TRP A 151 -16.90 3.01 -0.76
C TRP A 151 -17.14 2.82 0.73
N GLU A 152 -16.79 1.66 1.27
CA GLU A 152 -16.93 1.39 2.71
C GLU A 152 -16.03 2.32 3.55
N ALA A 153 -14.80 2.60 3.09
CA ALA A 153 -13.91 3.55 3.76
C ALA A 153 -14.49 4.97 3.78
N ALA A 154 -14.96 5.48 2.65
CA ALA A 154 -15.61 6.79 2.56
C ALA A 154 -16.84 6.89 3.46
N LYS A 155 -17.67 5.83 3.46
CA LYS A 155 -18.86 5.73 4.34
C LYS A 155 -18.46 5.78 5.82
N ARG A 156 -17.42 5.08 6.25
CA ARG A 156 -16.93 5.12 7.65
C ARG A 156 -16.44 6.51 8.04
N LEU A 157 -15.87 7.25 7.10
CA LEU A 157 -15.45 8.64 7.31
C LEU A 157 -16.61 9.65 7.22
N GLY A 158 -17.78 9.23 6.76
CA GLY A 158 -18.95 10.10 6.61
C GLY A 158 -18.87 11.06 5.44
N VAL A 159 -18.10 10.73 4.40
CA VAL A 159 -17.90 11.56 3.19
C VAL A 159 -18.38 10.84 1.93
N SER A 160 -18.71 11.61 0.89
CA SER A 160 -19.01 11.03 -0.43
C SER A 160 -17.74 10.60 -1.14
N PRO A 161 -17.76 9.52 -1.95
CA PRO A 161 -16.58 9.07 -2.70
C PRO A 161 -15.96 10.17 -3.57
N GLU A 162 -16.77 11.00 -4.21
CA GLU A 162 -16.31 12.08 -5.10
C GLU A 162 -15.53 13.17 -4.36
N ALA A 163 -15.67 13.25 -3.04
CA ALA A 163 -14.93 14.16 -2.18
C ALA A 163 -13.64 13.55 -1.61
N CYS A 164 -13.31 12.32 -2.02
CA CYS A 164 -12.11 11.60 -1.57
C CYS A 164 -11.03 11.59 -2.67
N TRP A 165 -9.78 11.70 -2.23
CA TRP A 165 -8.63 11.27 -3.02
C TRP A 165 -8.20 9.87 -2.55
N TYR A 166 -7.89 8.99 -3.51
CA TYR A 166 -7.28 7.70 -3.23
C TYR A 166 -5.88 7.67 -3.83
N ILE A 167 -4.87 7.44 -2.99
CA ILE A 167 -3.44 7.47 -3.34
C ILE A 167 -2.90 6.04 -3.30
N GLY A 168 -2.21 5.63 -4.38
CA GLY A 168 -1.66 4.28 -4.49
C GLY A 168 -0.51 4.17 -5.49
N ASP A 169 0.28 3.11 -5.37
CA ASP A 169 1.46 2.81 -6.17
C ASP A 169 1.28 1.63 -7.14
N HIS A 170 0.01 1.25 -7.41
CA HIS A 170 -0.27 0.14 -8.30
C HIS A 170 -1.49 0.41 -9.18
N ILE A 171 -1.51 -0.12 -10.42
CA ILE A 171 -2.64 0.04 -11.37
C ILE A 171 -4.00 -0.35 -10.77
N ARG A 172 -4.05 -1.38 -9.90
CA ARG A 172 -5.29 -1.80 -9.20
C ARG A 172 -5.86 -0.70 -8.30
N ASP A 173 -5.03 0.19 -7.77
CA ASP A 173 -5.43 1.31 -6.94
C ASP A 173 -6.17 2.35 -7.75
N MET A 174 -5.61 2.68 -8.91
CA MET A 174 -6.21 3.61 -9.85
C MET A 174 -7.53 3.07 -10.40
N GLN A 175 -7.57 1.78 -10.75
CA GLN A 175 -8.80 1.12 -11.20
C GLN A 175 -9.89 1.16 -10.12
N ALA A 176 -9.54 0.85 -8.86
CA ALA A 176 -10.48 0.91 -7.74
C ALA A 176 -10.98 2.34 -7.49
N ALA A 177 -10.07 3.33 -7.48
CA ALA A 177 -10.41 4.75 -7.29
C ALA A 177 -11.36 5.26 -8.38
N LYS A 178 -11.05 5.00 -9.65
CA LYS A 178 -11.91 5.39 -10.77
C LYS A 178 -13.27 4.73 -10.72
N ALA A 179 -13.33 3.43 -10.43
CA ALA A 179 -14.57 2.69 -10.27
C ALA A 179 -15.39 3.18 -9.06
N ALA A 180 -14.72 3.67 -8.00
CA ALA A 180 -15.38 4.25 -6.83
C ALA A 180 -15.87 5.69 -7.05
N GLY A 181 -15.47 6.37 -8.13
CA GLY A 181 -15.76 7.78 -8.37
C GLY A 181 -14.88 8.75 -7.57
N MET A 182 -13.75 8.25 -7.03
CA MET A 182 -12.76 9.05 -6.31
C MET A 182 -11.74 9.68 -7.26
N THR A 183 -11.06 10.74 -6.83
CA THR A 183 -9.85 11.21 -7.52
C THR A 183 -8.73 10.19 -7.34
N ALA A 184 -8.26 9.64 -8.44
CA ALA A 184 -7.20 8.63 -8.48
C ALA A 184 -5.83 9.30 -8.55
N VAL A 185 -4.96 9.04 -7.56
CA VAL A 185 -3.62 9.64 -7.44
C VAL A 185 -2.56 8.55 -7.48
N ALA A 186 -1.79 8.50 -8.55
CA ALA A 186 -0.69 7.57 -8.73
C ALA A 186 0.63 8.14 -8.20
N VAL A 187 1.39 7.31 -7.47
CA VAL A 187 2.71 7.67 -6.97
C VAL A 187 3.80 6.78 -7.56
N GLY A 188 4.89 7.41 -8.02
CA GLY A 188 6.02 6.75 -8.68
C GLY A 188 7.13 6.32 -7.74
N TYR A 189 7.10 6.72 -6.47
CA TYR A 189 8.12 6.35 -5.47
C TYR A 189 7.90 4.96 -4.85
N GLY A 190 6.74 4.33 -5.12
CA GLY A 190 6.35 3.03 -4.58
C GLY A 190 7.11 1.82 -5.16
N TYR A 191 6.47 0.65 -5.13
CA TYR A 191 7.07 -0.61 -5.57
C TYR A 191 6.75 -0.92 -7.04
N ILE A 192 7.13 0.00 -7.90
CA ILE A 192 6.90 -0.09 -9.34
C ILE A 192 8.04 -0.88 -9.98
N SER A 193 7.71 -1.88 -10.79
CA SER A 193 8.71 -2.62 -11.56
C SER A 193 9.27 -1.76 -12.70
N GLU A 194 10.49 -2.07 -13.18
CA GLU A 194 11.09 -1.38 -14.32
C GLU A 194 10.28 -1.51 -15.62
N GLU A 195 9.41 -2.52 -15.69
CA GLU A 195 8.54 -2.80 -16.85
C GLU A 195 7.21 -2.03 -16.78
N ASP A 196 6.85 -1.46 -15.62
CA ASP A 196 5.60 -0.74 -15.40
C ASP A 196 5.74 0.77 -15.69
N ASP A 197 4.91 1.26 -16.59
CA ASP A 197 4.75 2.69 -16.84
C ASP A 197 3.56 3.24 -16.04
N TYR A 198 3.81 3.65 -14.78
CA TYR A 198 2.76 4.18 -13.91
C TYR A 198 2.10 5.46 -14.45
N GLN A 199 2.75 6.18 -15.37
CA GLN A 199 2.16 7.35 -16.02
C GLN A 199 1.09 6.98 -17.06
N SER A 200 1.06 5.71 -17.49
CA SER A 200 0.00 5.18 -18.37
C SER A 200 -1.25 4.72 -17.60
N TRP A 201 -1.20 4.65 -16.26
CA TRP A 201 -2.33 4.20 -15.47
C TRP A 201 -3.51 5.18 -15.51
N PRO A 202 -4.76 4.72 -15.30
CA PRO A 202 -5.95 5.57 -15.34
C PRO A 202 -6.07 6.46 -14.09
N ALA A 203 -5.06 7.28 -13.80
CA ALA A 203 -5.07 8.24 -12.71
C ALA A 203 -5.56 9.63 -13.17
N ASP A 204 -5.86 10.48 -12.21
CA ASP A 204 -6.17 11.89 -12.42
C ASP A 204 -4.96 12.77 -12.11
N LEU A 205 -4.10 12.31 -11.20
CA LEU A 205 -2.85 12.96 -10.78
C LEU A 205 -1.71 11.93 -10.70
N TRP A 206 -0.49 12.38 -11.01
CA TRP A 206 0.74 11.57 -10.92
C TRP A 206 1.82 12.36 -10.21
N PHE A 207 2.47 11.74 -9.22
CA PHE A 207 3.61 12.30 -8.50
C PHE A 207 4.77 11.32 -8.52
N THR A 208 5.93 11.76 -8.98
CA THR A 208 7.11 10.90 -9.09
C THR A 208 7.77 10.69 -7.74
N THR A 209 7.75 11.71 -6.89
CA THR A 209 8.36 11.69 -5.56
C THR A 209 7.35 11.95 -4.46
N CYS A 210 7.69 11.55 -3.25
CA CYS A 210 6.87 11.83 -2.07
C CYS A 210 6.81 13.34 -1.77
N ASP A 211 7.89 14.08 -2.04
CA ASP A 211 7.93 15.54 -1.89
C ASP A 211 6.93 16.25 -2.81
N GLU A 212 6.82 15.81 -4.08
CA GLU A 212 5.83 16.35 -5.02
C GLU A 212 4.40 16.09 -4.54
N LEU A 213 4.11 14.88 -4.06
CA LEU A 213 2.81 14.56 -3.48
C LEU A 213 2.49 15.47 -2.30
N VAL A 214 3.40 15.58 -1.34
CA VAL A 214 3.19 16.38 -0.12
C VAL A 214 3.03 17.86 -0.44
N ALA A 215 3.80 18.41 -1.40
CA ALA A 215 3.62 19.77 -1.88
C ALA A 215 2.20 20.00 -2.42
N ALA A 216 1.71 19.08 -3.28
CA ALA A 216 0.35 19.16 -3.80
C ALA A 216 -0.73 19.03 -2.70
N LEU A 217 -0.52 18.15 -1.72
CA LEU A 217 -1.42 18.02 -0.57
C LEU A 217 -1.46 19.27 0.30
N HIS A 218 -0.37 20.03 0.39
CA HIS A 218 -0.35 21.33 1.07
C HIS A 218 -1.13 22.40 0.29
N ASP A 219 -1.01 22.45 -1.03
CA ASP A 219 -1.71 23.43 -1.88
C ASP A 219 -3.23 23.24 -1.79
N HIS A 220 -3.70 22.00 -1.63
CA HIS A 220 -5.11 21.65 -1.50
C HIS A 220 -5.65 21.72 -0.04
N ARG A 221 -4.87 22.25 0.91
CA ARG A 221 -5.31 22.48 2.32
C ARG A 221 -6.01 23.81 2.55
N THR A 222 -5.88 24.74 1.64
CA THR A 222 -6.21 26.17 1.86
C THR A 222 -7.62 26.58 1.45
N ASP A 223 -8.46 25.64 0.99
CA ASP A 223 -9.85 25.94 0.58
C ASP A 223 -10.91 25.44 1.57
#